data_7fdb6feea8a66d579414bcd8ab43adb9
#
_entry.id   7fdb6feea8a66d579414bcd8ab43adb9
#
_cell.length_a   1.000
_cell.length_b   1.000
_cell.length_c   1.000
_cell.angle_alpha   90.00
_cell.angle_beta   90.00
_cell.angle_gamma   90.00
#
_symmetry.space_group_name_H-M   'P 1'
#
loop_
_entity.id
_entity.type
_entity.pdbx_description
1 polymer ?
#
loop_
_entity_poly.entity_id
_entity_poly.type
_entity_poly.pdbx_seq_one_letter_code
_entity_poly.pdbx_strand_id
1 'polypeptide(L)'
;MPEGETEWKGSLLRPSKAASVVAIILGSWALLLNLLNIVIGVHSQGQKVRWIDFITNGSDTGQAHEIGILFPDDLVFGGIGVVIFVAGFIGMGRSVEGGFAKWFSELPKSVIFSSLISTGGGASRTIGSWMIAAGLLFYFVWSALNTTWVDPGVYSVMIALVAIGFGIHSIEDSGSIQ
;
A
#
# COMPACT_ATOMS: atom_id res chain seq x y z
N MET A 1 -34.02 -0.80 24.45
CA MET A 1 -33.14 -0.29 23.39
C MET A 1 -33.32 -1.19 22.19
N PRO A 2 -33.57 -0.71 20.97
CA PRO A 2 -33.81 -1.57 19.82
C PRO A 2 -32.52 -2.30 19.45
N GLU A 3 -32.62 -3.62 19.31
CA GLU A 3 -31.51 -4.53 18.99
C GLU A 3 -30.74 -4.12 17.73
N GLY A 4 -31.36 -3.41 16.79
CA GLY A 4 -30.72 -2.92 15.58
C GLY A 4 -29.65 -1.86 15.76
N GLU A 5 -29.66 -1.06 16.85
CA GLU A 5 -28.64 -0.03 17.10
C GLU A 5 -27.29 -0.61 17.55
N THR A 6 -27.28 -1.79 18.11
CA THR A 6 -26.04 -2.47 18.57
C THR A 6 -25.36 -3.25 17.44
N GLU A 7 -26.12 -3.75 16.45
CA GLU A 7 -25.59 -4.54 15.35
C GLU A 7 -24.77 -3.71 14.35
N TRP A 8 -25.28 -2.53 13.93
CA TRP A 8 -24.53 -1.70 12.97
C TRP A 8 -23.30 -1.06 13.61
N LYS A 9 -23.33 -0.69 14.91
CA LYS A 9 -22.15 -0.24 15.65
C LYS A 9 -21.11 -1.35 15.77
N GLY A 10 -21.52 -2.57 16.01
CA GLY A 10 -20.64 -3.73 16.03
C GLY A 10 -20.01 -4.01 14.66
N SER A 11 -20.75 -3.82 13.58
CA SER A 11 -20.27 -4.01 12.21
C SER A 11 -19.28 -2.92 11.79
N LEU A 12 -19.53 -1.65 12.14
CA LEU A 12 -18.62 -0.53 11.86
C LEU A 12 -17.32 -0.60 12.68
N LEU A 13 -17.39 -1.16 13.90
CA LEU A 13 -16.23 -1.31 14.78
C LEU A 13 -15.39 -2.57 14.48
N ARG A 14 -15.85 -3.43 13.58
CA ARG A 14 -15.09 -4.58 13.09
C ARG A 14 -14.70 -4.35 11.62
N PRO A 15 -13.54 -3.72 11.37
CA PRO A 15 -13.07 -3.52 10.01
C PRO A 15 -12.90 -4.89 9.33
N SER A 16 -13.26 -4.96 8.03
CA SER A 16 -13.05 -6.16 7.25
C SER A 16 -11.55 -6.47 7.12
N LYS A 17 -11.21 -7.73 6.87
CA LYS A 17 -9.83 -8.14 6.57
C LYS A 17 -9.24 -7.29 5.44
N ALA A 18 -10.02 -7.04 4.37
CA ALA A 18 -9.58 -6.23 3.24
C ALA A 18 -9.25 -4.79 3.65
N ALA A 19 -10.13 -4.13 4.42
CA ALA A 19 -9.88 -2.78 4.92
C ALA A 19 -8.63 -2.73 5.82
N SER A 20 -8.42 -3.73 6.66
CA SER A 20 -7.23 -3.82 7.52
C SER A 20 -5.95 -4.00 6.71
N VAL A 21 -5.96 -4.84 5.66
CA VAL A 21 -4.82 -5.01 4.73
C VAL A 21 -4.50 -3.71 4.02
N VAL A 22 -5.52 -3.03 3.46
CA VAL A 22 -5.35 -1.74 2.78
C VAL A 22 -4.76 -0.70 3.73
N ALA A 23 -5.26 -0.61 4.95
CA ALA A 23 -4.75 0.33 5.95
C ALA A 23 -3.28 0.03 6.33
N ILE A 24 -2.90 -1.26 6.48
CA ILE A 24 -1.50 -1.64 6.73
C ILE A 24 -0.62 -1.23 5.55
N ILE A 25 -1.04 -1.52 4.31
CA ILE A 25 -0.26 -1.18 3.11
C ILE A 25 -0.10 0.34 2.99
N LEU A 26 -1.19 1.10 3.08
CA LEU A 26 -1.15 2.57 2.96
C LEU A 26 -0.36 3.21 4.10
N GLY A 27 -0.55 2.76 5.34
CA GLY A 27 0.20 3.27 6.49
C GLY A 27 1.70 2.97 6.38
N SER A 28 2.07 1.73 6.01
CA SER A 28 3.47 1.35 5.76
C SER A 28 4.08 2.17 4.63
N TRP A 29 3.30 2.41 3.57
CA TRP A 29 3.72 3.20 2.43
C TRP A 29 3.98 4.65 2.80
N ALA A 30 3.04 5.28 3.53
CA ALA A 30 3.20 6.65 4.03
C ALA A 30 4.44 6.78 4.94
N LEU A 31 4.67 5.81 5.83
CA LEU A 31 5.85 5.79 6.70
C LEU A 31 7.15 5.62 5.92
N LEU A 32 7.15 4.77 4.89
CA LEU A 32 8.30 4.61 3.99
C LEU A 32 8.61 5.92 3.27
N LEU A 33 7.61 6.56 2.67
CA LEU A 33 7.77 7.84 1.98
C LEU A 33 8.26 8.94 2.93
N ASN A 34 7.72 8.99 4.15
CA ASN A 34 8.17 9.93 5.16
C ASN A 34 9.64 9.73 5.53
N LEU A 35 10.04 8.48 5.76
CA LEU A 35 11.43 8.14 6.05
C LEU A 35 12.37 8.51 4.89
N LEU A 36 11.98 8.18 3.66
CA LEU A 36 12.74 8.53 2.47
C LEU A 36 12.83 10.04 2.29
N ASN A 37 11.74 10.79 2.59
CA ASN A 37 11.76 12.25 2.52
C ASN A 37 12.75 12.86 3.51
N ILE A 38 12.83 12.31 4.73
CA ILE A 38 13.78 12.76 5.76
C ILE A 38 15.22 12.49 5.33
N VAL A 39 15.49 11.32 4.72
CA VAL A 39 16.86 10.85 4.46
C VAL A 39 17.41 11.27 3.11
N ILE A 40 16.64 11.12 2.04
CA ILE A 40 17.12 11.31 0.66
C ILE A 40 16.28 12.26 -0.18
N GLY A 41 15.09 12.68 0.31
CA GLY A 41 14.07 13.36 -0.48
C GLY A 41 13.32 12.39 -1.41
N VAL A 42 12.02 12.62 -1.61
CA VAL A 42 11.15 11.72 -2.38
C VAL A 42 10.75 12.27 -3.75
N HIS A 43 11.01 13.53 -4.02
CA HIS A 43 10.77 14.15 -5.32
C HIS A 43 12.00 14.01 -6.23
N SER A 44 11.81 14.23 -7.53
CA SER A 44 12.87 14.11 -8.54
C SER A 44 14.16 14.82 -8.12
N GLN A 45 15.29 14.19 -8.39
CA GLN A 45 16.63 14.67 -8.01
C GLN A 45 16.86 14.76 -6.50
N GLY A 46 16.10 14.00 -5.68
CA GLY A 46 16.28 13.98 -4.23
C GLY A 46 15.81 15.23 -3.51
N GLN A 47 14.88 15.97 -4.09
CA GLN A 47 14.25 17.09 -3.41
C GLN A 47 13.25 16.59 -2.36
N LYS A 48 13.13 17.33 -1.26
CA LYS A 48 12.13 17.04 -0.25
C LYS A 48 10.77 17.59 -0.66
N VAL A 49 9.74 16.82 -0.33
CA VAL A 49 8.35 17.27 -0.48
C VAL A 49 7.86 17.87 0.84
N ARG A 50 7.22 19.03 0.74
CA ARG A 50 6.38 19.56 1.81
C ARG A 50 4.99 18.97 1.67
N TRP A 51 4.65 18.02 2.52
CA TRP A 51 3.43 17.23 2.40
C TRP A 51 2.16 18.08 2.47
N ILE A 52 2.14 19.09 3.32
CA ILE A 52 1.00 19.99 3.47
C ILE A 52 0.81 20.81 2.20
N ASP A 53 1.88 21.39 1.68
CA ASP A 53 1.85 22.21 0.47
C ASP A 53 1.53 21.36 -0.77
N PHE A 54 2.03 20.12 -0.83
CA PHE A 54 1.70 19.16 -1.88
C PHE A 54 0.20 18.85 -1.95
N ILE A 55 -0.46 18.73 -0.80
CA ILE A 55 -1.90 18.47 -0.73
C ILE A 55 -2.72 19.72 -1.01
N THR A 56 -2.26 20.89 -0.59
CA THR A 56 -3.03 22.13 -0.66
C THR A 56 -2.78 22.95 -1.92
N ASN A 57 -1.57 22.97 -2.44
CA ASN A 57 -1.19 23.86 -3.55
C ASN A 57 -0.28 23.24 -4.62
N GLY A 58 0.21 22.06 -4.42
CA GLY A 58 0.93 21.26 -5.43
C GLY A 58 2.27 21.80 -5.94
N SER A 59 2.82 22.88 -5.38
CA SER A 59 3.93 23.60 -5.99
C SER A 59 5.24 23.64 -5.22
N ASP A 60 5.26 23.30 -3.94
CA ASP A 60 6.50 23.44 -3.18
C ASP A 60 7.22 22.11 -2.96
N THR A 61 8.08 21.82 -3.92
CA THR A 61 9.21 20.95 -3.66
C THR A 61 10.23 21.75 -2.86
N GLY A 62 10.47 21.32 -1.65
CA GLY A 62 11.40 21.96 -0.74
C GLY A 62 12.85 21.85 -1.21
N GLN A 63 13.68 22.58 -0.53
CA GLN A 63 15.11 22.73 -0.79
C GLN A 63 15.83 21.39 -0.96
N ALA A 64 16.90 21.43 -1.77
CA ALA A 64 17.81 20.30 -1.96
C ALA A 64 18.37 19.77 -0.64
N HIS A 65 18.30 18.50 -0.49
CA HIS A 65 19.18 17.52 0.11
C HIS A 65 19.96 17.87 1.39
N GLU A 66 19.26 18.19 2.46
CA GLU A 66 19.85 18.05 3.80
C GLU A 66 19.09 16.96 4.55
N ILE A 67 19.81 16.00 5.16
CA ILE A 67 19.20 15.03 6.06
C ILE A 67 18.58 15.81 7.21
N GLY A 68 17.28 15.69 7.40
CA GLY A 68 16.57 16.39 8.46
C GLY A 68 15.07 16.34 8.31
N ILE A 69 14.38 16.61 9.41
CA ILE A 69 12.93 16.63 9.49
C ILE A 69 12.42 18.01 9.08
N LEU A 70 11.50 18.07 8.12
CA LEU A 70 10.76 19.27 7.80
C LEU A 70 9.62 19.43 8.83
N PHE A 71 9.80 20.33 9.77
CA PHE A 71 8.77 20.62 10.76
C PHE A 71 7.81 21.70 10.22
N PRO A 72 6.46 21.53 10.39
CA PRO A 72 5.75 20.39 10.97
C PRO A 72 5.39 19.27 9.98
N ASP A 73 5.72 19.39 8.71
CA ASP A 73 5.25 18.57 7.60
C ASP A 73 5.48 17.08 7.78
N ASP A 74 6.75 16.66 7.97
CA ASP A 74 7.10 15.25 8.13
C ASP A 74 6.48 14.65 9.39
N LEU A 75 6.29 15.49 10.44
CA LEU A 75 5.67 15.03 11.68
C LEU A 75 4.18 14.75 11.50
N VAL A 76 3.47 15.63 10.80
CA VAL A 76 2.05 15.46 10.52
C VAL A 76 1.83 14.30 9.57
N PHE A 77 2.56 14.23 8.47
CA PHE A 77 2.43 13.15 7.50
C PHE A 77 2.81 11.79 8.10
N GLY A 78 3.94 11.72 8.79
CA GLY A 78 4.37 10.51 9.50
C GLY A 78 3.38 10.10 10.59
N GLY A 79 2.84 11.07 11.35
CA GLY A 79 1.81 10.82 12.35
C GLY A 79 0.54 10.21 11.75
N ILE A 80 0.07 10.71 10.62
CA ILE A 80 -1.06 10.12 9.88
C ILE A 80 -0.73 8.70 9.44
N GLY A 81 0.48 8.48 8.90
CA GLY A 81 0.96 7.15 8.52
C GLY A 81 0.94 6.15 9.67
N VAL A 82 1.41 6.57 10.85
CA VAL A 82 1.35 5.75 12.08
C VAL A 82 -0.08 5.42 12.46
N VAL A 83 -0.98 6.40 12.47
CA VAL A 83 -2.39 6.19 12.85
C VAL A 83 -3.06 5.19 11.91
N ILE A 84 -2.87 5.34 10.60
CA ILE A 84 -3.43 4.42 9.60
C ILE A 84 -2.85 3.01 9.76
N PHE A 85 -1.53 2.90 9.93
CA PHE A 85 -0.86 1.61 10.13
C PHE A 85 -1.36 0.90 11.39
N VAL A 86 -1.42 1.60 12.52
CA VAL A 86 -1.90 1.05 13.81
C VAL A 86 -3.37 0.65 13.70
N ALA A 87 -4.21 1.45 13.06
CA ALA A 87 -5.61 1.10 12.83
C ALA A 87 -5.75 -0.19 12.01
N GLY A 88 -4.94 -0.33 10.94
CA GLY A 88 -4.87 -1.55 10.15
C GLY A 88 -4.39 -2.76 10.95
N PHE A 89 -3.35 -2.58 11.76
CA PHE A 89 -2.80 -3.63 12.63
C PHE A 89 -3.82 -4.13 13.65
N ILE A 90 -4.51 -3.21 14.34
CA ILE A 90 -5.59 -3.54 15.28
C ILE A 90 -6.75 -4.21 14.55
N GLY A 91 -7.13 -3.69 13.38
CA GLY A 91 -8.18 -4.27 12.53
C GLY A 91 -7.86 -5.71 12.12
N MET A 92 -6.61 -5.99 11.76
CA MET A 92 -6.15 -7.34 11.42
C MET A 92 -6.25 -8.28 12.63
N GLY A 93 -5.88 -7.83 13.82
CA GLY A 93 -6.03 -8.60 15.06
C GLY A 93 -7.48 -8.97 15.39
N ARG A 94 -8.45 -8.20 14.91
CA ARG A 94 -9.89 -8.43 15.11
C ARG A 94 -10.57 -9.23 13.99
N SER A 95 -9.99 -9.20 12.78
CA SER A 95 -10.58 -9.80 11.56
C SER A 95 -9.95 -11.13 11.14
N VAL A 96 -8.76 -11.44 11.63
CA VAL A 96 -8.01 -12.67 11.29
C VAL A 96 -7.61 -13.40 12.55
N GLU A 97 -7.96 -14.68 12.64
CA GLU A 97 -7.49 -15.55 13.71
C GLU A 97 -5.96 -15.68 13.67
N GLY A 98 -5.29 -15.36 14.77
CA GLY A 98 -3.82 -15.26 14.83
C GLY A 98 -3.26 -13.90 14.35
N GLY A 99 -4.14 -12.94 13.98
CA GLY A 99 -3.80 -11.55 13.74
C GLY A 99 -2.80 -11.30 12.61
N PHE A 100 -2.06 -10.20 12.73
CA PHE A 100 -1.08 -9.77 11.73
C PHE A 100 0.03 -10.80 11.49
N ALA A 101 0.55 -11.42 12.54
CA ALA A 101 1.67 -12.36 12.42
C ALA A 101 1.31 -13.59 11.57
N LYS A 102 0.12 -14.16 11.78
CA LYS A 102 -0.38 -15.28 10.98
C LYS A 102 -0.62 -14.85 9.54
N TRP A 103 -1.31 -13.73 9.33
CA TRP A 103 -1.55 -13.19 7.99
C TRP A 103 -0.23 -12.99 7.24
N PHE A 104 0.77 -12.37 7.86
CA PHE A 104 2.06 -12.11 7.23
C PHE A 104 2.81 -13.40 6.87
N SER A 105 2.79 -14.39 7.77
CA SER A 105 3.42 -15.69 7.50
C SER A 105 2.73 -16.53 6.41
N GLU A 106 1.46 -16.20 6.11
CA GLU A 106 0.68 -16.85 5.04
C GLU A 106 0.83 -16.16 3.68
N LEU A 107 1.37 -14.93 3.63
CA LEU A 107 1.56 -14.21 2.37
C LEU A 107 2.34 -15.01 1.31
N PRO A 108 3.47 -15.68 1.63
CA PRO A 108 4.19 -16.48 0.64
C PRO A 108 3.39 -17.68 0.10
N LYS A 109 2.37 -18.13 0.83
CA LYS A 109 1.48 -19.24 0.46
C LYS A 109 0.25 -18.78 -0.31
N SER A 110 0.07 -17.45 -0.46
CA SER A 110 -1.07 -16.91 -1.19
C SER A 110 -1.03 -17.30 -2.67
N VAL A 111 -2.20 -17.34 -3.29
CA VAL A 111 -2.35 -17.68 -4.71
C VAL A 111 -1.46 -16.78 -5.59
N ILE A 112 -1.35 -15.49 -5.26
CA ILE A 112 -0.52 -14.54 -6.00
C ILE A 112 0.96 -14.95 -5.95
N PHE A 113 1.50 -15.25 -4.78
CA PHE A 113 2.90 -15.66 -4.65
C PHE A 113 3.17 -17.04 -5.24
N SER A 114 2.29 -18.00 -5.00
CA SER A 114 2.45 -19.35 -5.56
C SER A 114 2.39 -19.36 -7.09
N SER A 115 1.56 -18.52 -7.69
CA SER A 115 1.43 -18.40 -9.15
C SER A 115 2.60 -17.66 -9.82
N LEU A 116 3.47 -16.99 -9.09
CA LEU A 116 4.74 -16.48 -9.63
C LEU A 116 5.72 -17.60 -9.98
N ILE A 117 5.67 -18.70 -9.23
CA ILE A 117 6.65 -19.79 -9.30
C ILE A 117 6.07 -21.02 -10.03
N SER A 118 4.74 -21.18 -10.00
CA SER A 118 4.06 -22.37 -10.52
C SER A 118 2.89 -21.99 -11.42
N THR A 119 2.79 -22.66 -12.56
CA THR A 119 1.64 -22.56 -13.47
C THR A 119 0.48 -23.48 -13.06
N GLY A 120 0.58 -24.18 -11.93
CA GLY A 120 -0.44 -25.13 -11.47
C GLY A 120 -1.84 -24.52 -11.25
N GLY A 121 -1.92 -23.21 -11.05
CA GLY A 121 -3.18 -22.46 -10.93
C GLY A 121 -3.75 -21.95 -12.27
N GLY A 122 -3.12 -22.28 -13.40
CA GLY A 122 -3.49 -21.79 -14.72
C GLY A 122 -2.62 -20.63 -15.23
N ALA A 123 -2.49 -20.53 -16.54
CA ALA A 123 -1.65 -19.53 -17.20
C ALA A 123 -2.11 -18.09 -16.88
N SER A 124 -3.41 -17.84 -16.83
CA SER A 124 -3.98 -16.52 -16.53
C SER A 124 -3.55 -16.04 -15.15
N ARG A 125 -3.64 -16.88 -14.11
CA ARG A 125 -3.20 -16.52 -12.75
C ARG A 125 -1.71 -16.23 -12.68
N THR A 126 -0.91 -16.98 -13.42
CA THR A 126 0.54 -16.72 -13.55
C THR A 126 0.80 -15.36 -14.17
N ILE A 127 0.13 -15.05 -15.29
CA ILE A 127 0.25 -13.74 -15.94
C ILE A 127 -0.19 -12.62 -14.98
N GLY A 128 -1.33 -12.77 -14.29
CA GLY A 128 -1.81 -11.80 -13.31
C GLY A 128 -0.80 -11.53 -12.20
N SER A 129 -0.21 -12.59 -11.65
CA SER A 129 0.83 -12.47 -10.60
C SER A 129 2.08 -11.78 -11.11
N TRP A 130 2.54 -12.10 -12.32
CA TRP A 130 3.69 -11.42 -12.93
C TRP A 130 3.41 -9.95 -13.24
N MET A 131 2.19 -9.57 -13.61
CA MET A 131 1.81 -8.17 -13.80
C MET A 131 1.88 -7.38 -12.48
N ILE A 132 1.38 -7.97 -11.38
CA ILE A 132 1.50 -7.35 -10.05
C ILE A 132 2.98 -7.19 -9.68
N ALA A 133 3.77 -8.24 -9.83
CA ALA A 133 5.20 -8.21 -9.52
C ALA A 133 5.95 -7.20 -10.38
N ALA A 134 5.70 -7.16 -11.69
CA ALA A 134 6.32 -6.22 -12.62
C ALA A 134 5.97 -4.77 -12.29
N GLY A 135 4.71 -4.48 -11.94
CA GLY A 135 4.28 -3.14 -11.52
C GLY A 135 5.01 -2.67 -10.27
N LEU A 136 5.09 -3.52 -9.25
CA LEU A 136 5.80 -3.20 -8.01
C LEU A 136 7.31 -3.07 -8.24
N LEU A 137 7.93 -4.00 -8.97
CA LEU A 137 9.36 -3.94 -9.30
C LEU A 137 9.70 -2.70 -10.12
N PHE A 138 8.88 -2.38 -11.13
CA PHE A 138 9.05 -1.16 -11.91
C PHE A 138 9.05 0.07 -11.00
N TYR A 139 8.06 0.19 -10.12
CA TYR A 139 7.96 1.31 -9.21
C TYR A 139 9.22 1.43 -8.33
N PHE A 140 9.60 0.36 -7.63
CA PHE A 140 10.74 0.40 -6.70
C PHE A 140 12.06 0.66 -7.42
N VAL A 141 12.31 -0.02 -8.53
CA VAL A 141 13.57 0.11 -9.29
C VAL A 141 13.66 1.51 -9.91
N TRP A 142 12.60 1.97 -10.56
CA TRP A 142 12.58 3.31 -11.17
C TRP A 142 12.77 4.41 -10.13
N SER A 143 12.02 4.34 -9.04
CA SER A 143 12.07 5.33 -7.97
C SER A 143 13.45 5.40 -7.32
N ALA A 144 14.08 4.24 -7.09
CA ALA A 144 15.42 4.17 -6.53
C ALA A 144 16.49 4.72 -7.48
N LEU A 145 16.41 4.39 -8.78
CA LEU A 145 17.40 4.83 -9.77
C LEU A 145 17.28 6.32 -10.11
N ASN A 146 16.07 6.89 -10.07
CA ASN A 146 15.82 8.27 -10.45
C ASN A 146 15.54 9.18 -9.25
N THR A 147 15.62 8.65 -8.04
CA THR A 147 15.30 9.36 -6.78
C THR A 147 13.96 10.12 -6.89
N THR A 148 12.90 9.40 -7.32
CA THR A 148 11.57 9.98 -7.56
C THR A 148 10.49 9.02 -7.08
N TRP A 149 10.10 9.16 -5.81
CA TRP A 149 9.18 8.24 -5.14
C TRP A 149 7.71 8.68 -5.19
N VAL A 150 7.46 9.93 -5.58
CA VAL A 150 6.12 10.52 -5.65
C VAL A 150 5.76 10.98 -7.07
N ASP A 151 6.34 10.36 -8.09
CA ASP A 151 6.09 10.68 -9.50
C ASP A 151 4.74 10.10 -9.95
N PRO A 152 3.78 10.94 -10.40
CA PRO A 152 2.47 10.48 -10.85
C PRO A 152 2.52 9.55 -12.06
N GLY A 153 3.51 9.72 -12.95
CA GLY A 153 3.69 8.87 -14.12
C GLY A 153 4.10 7.45 -13.71
N VAL A 154 5.04 7.34 -12.79
CA VAL A 154 5.49 6.05 -12.24
C VAL A 154 4.36 5.34 -11.50
N TYR A 155 3.60 6.07 -10.68
CA TYR A 155 2.42 5.52 -10.02
C TYR A 155 1.37 5.04 -11.01
N SER A 156 1.12 5.78 -12.08
CA SER A 156 0.12 5.40 -13.09
C SER A 156 0.44 4.06 -13.73
N VAL A 157 1.71 3.82 -14.09
CA VAL A 157 2.15 2.56 -14.66
C VAL A 157 2.04 1.42 -13.65
N MET A 158 2.53 1.63 -12.42
CA MET A 158 2.44 0.64 -11.36
C MET A 158 0.98 0.26 -11.06
N ILE A 159 0.11 1.25 -10.87
CA ILE A 159 -1.31 1.03 -10.53
C ILE A 159 -2.01 0.29 -11.67
N ALA A 160 -1.75 0.64 -12.93
CA ALA A 160 -2.34 -0.03 -14.08
C ALA A 160 -1.95 -1.52 -14.11
N LEU A 161 -0.68 -1.84 -13.97
CA LEU A 161 -0.19 -3.22 -13.97
C LEU A 161 -0.76 -4.02 -12.78
N VAL A 162 -0.74 -3.44 -11.59
CA VAL A 162 -1.26 -4.08 -10.38
C VAL A 162 -2.77 -4.30 -10.49
N ALA A 163 -3.54 -3.30 -10.97
CA ALA A 163 -4.98 -3.42 -11.13
C ALA A 163 -5.37 -4.48 -12.17
N ILE A 164 -4.68 -4.54 -13.31
CA ILE A 164 -4.90 -5.59 -14.32
C ILE A 164 -4.59 -6.97 -13.73
N GLY A 165 -3.46 -7.10 -13.02
CA GLY A 165 -3.09 -8.35 -12.38
C GLY A 165 -4.14 -8.84 -11.37
N PHE A 166 -4.62 -7.98 -10.49
CA PHE A 166 -5.72 -8.30 -9.58
C PHE A 166 -7.04 -8.58 -10.31
N GLY A 167 -7.33 -7.86 -11.39
CA GLY A 167 -8.51 -8.11 -12.23
C GLY A 167 -8.51 -9.52 -12.82
N ILE A 168 -7.36 -9.99 -13.32
CA ILE A 168 -7.21 -11.36 -13.84
C ILE A 168 -7.48 -12.39 -12.73
N HIS A 169 -6.90 -12.21 -11.54
CA HIS A 169 -7.16 -13.12 -10.41
C HIS A 169 -8.66 -13.13 -10.04
N SER A 170 -9.31 -11.98 -10.01
CA SER A 170 -10.74 -11.86 -9.67
C SER A 170 -11.63 -12.58 -10.69
N ILE A 171 -11.32 -12.51 -11.98
CA ILE A 171 -12.06 -13.22 -13.03
C ILE A 171 -11.90 -14.74 -12.86
N GLU A 172 -10.68 -15.22 -12.64
CA GLU A 172 -10.42 -16.65 -12.43
C GLU A 172 -11.10 -17.20 -11.18
N ASP A 173 -11.14 -16.43 -10.09
CA ASP A 173 -11.82 -16.80 -8.87
C ASP A 173 -13.34 -16.88 -9.09
N SER A 174 -13.92 -15.98 -9.89
CA SER A 174 -15.34 -15.97 -10.22
C SER A 174 -15.73 -17.14 -11.15
N GLY A 175 -14.87 -17.49 -12.11
CA GLY A 175 -15.08 -18.60 -13.04
C GLY A 175 -14.99 -19.99 -12.40
N SER A 176 -14.31 -20.11 -11.27
CA SER A 176 -14.17 -21.37 -10.54
C SER A 176 -15.38 -21.77 -9.68
N ILE A 177 -16.39 -20.89 -9.60
CA ILE A 177 -17.63 -21.08 -8.78
C ILE A 177 -18.78 -21.67 -9.63
N GLN A 178 -18.62 -21.78 -10.95
CA GLN A 178 -19.59 -22.43 -11.86
C GLN A 178 -19.22 -23.89 -12.10
#